data_7a59f060ef5d3b3776e64ff97c858573
#
_entry.id   7a59f060ef5d3b3776e64ff97c858573
#
_cell.length_a   1.000
_cell.length_b   1.000
_cell.length_c   1.000
_cell.angle_alpha   90.00
_cell.angle_beta   90.00
_cell.angle_gamma   90.00
#
_symmetry.space_group_name_H-M   'P 1'
#
loop_
_entity.id
_entity.type
_entity.pdbx_description
1 polymer ?
#
loop_
_entity_poly.entity_id
_entity_poly.type
_entity_poly.pdbx_seq_one_letter_code
_entity_poly.pdbx_strand_id
1 'polypeptide(L)'
;AGVAPKKYLREFNLDNAAELNVGDIIKADTFKEGDFVDVTGTSKGHGYQGVIKRWGAQRTPTSHGGGPVHRHAGSMGSTTDPSRIFKGKIGAGQMGVDQVTIQNLDIVKVDADLNLIAVRGAVPGPKGGLVLIKSTVKTHRVKHADSGISNNPQKASGRNPQKASARNK
;
A
#
# COMPACT_ATOMS: atom_id res chain seq x y z
N ALA A 1 26.73 -5.17 -24.11
CA ALA A 1 25.32 -5.46 -24.35
C ALA A 1 24.72 -4.67 -25.52
N GLY A 2 25.42 -3.70 -26.09
CA GLY A 2 24.92 -2.87 -27.20
C GLY A 2 23.72 -1.97 -26.87
N VAL A 3 23.41 -1.80 -25.58
CA VAL A 3 22.24 -1.02 -25.10
C VAL A 3 22.70 0.32 -24.56
N ALA A 4 21.95 1.40 -24.85
CA ALA A 4 22.21 2.73 -24.31
C ALA A 4 22.15 2.74 -22.77
N PRO A 5 22.94 3.58 -22.07
CA PRO A 5 22.92 3.71 -20.63
C PRO A 5 21.52 4.00 -20.09
N LYS A 6 21.12 3.30 -19.00
CA LYS A 6 19.81 3.45 -18.36
C LYS A 6 19.95 4.05 -16.97
N LYS A 7 18.96 4.84 -16.55
CA LYS A 7 18.94 5.50 -15.24
C LYS A 7 18.73 4.54 -14.09
N TYR A 8 17.91 3.52 -14.28
CA TYR A 8 17.57 2.56 -13.24
C TYR A 8 17.98 1.16 -13.66
N LEU A 9 18.72 0.49 -12.78
CA LEU A 9 19.10 -0.92 -12.95
C LEU A 9 18.47 -1.70 -11.80
N ARG A 10 17.77 -2.78 -12.11
CA ARG A 10 17.13 -3.66 -11.12
C ARG A 10 17.20 -5.10 -11.58
N GLU A 11 17.38 -6.00 -10.63
CA GLU A 11 17.40 -7.44 -10.87
C GLU A 11 16.03 -8.04 -10.53
N PHE A 12 15.60 -8.96 -11.38
CA PHE A 12 14.37 -9.71 -11.20
C PHE A 12 14.64 -11.19 -11.40
N ASN A 13 14.07 -12.02 -10.54
CA ASN A 13 13.96 -13.46 -10.78
C ASN A 13 12.73 -13.66 -11.66
N LEU A 14 12.95 -14.16 -12.87
CA LEU A 14 11.92 -14.47 -13.84
C LEU A 14 11.92 -15.97 -14.10
N ASP A 15 10.75 -16.60 -14.10
CA ASP A 15 10.63 -18.04 -14.36
C ASP A 15 11.06 -18.41 -15.78
N ASN A 16 10.88 -17.49 -16.72
CA ASN A 16 11.26 -17.64 -18.12
C ASN A 16 12.57 -16.93 -18.49
N ALA A 17 13.47 -16.70 -17.53
CA ALA A 17 14.72 -15.97 -17.77
C ALA A 17 15.61 -16.62 -18.86
N ALA A 18 15.51 -17.92 -19.06
CA ALA A 18 16.28 -18.65 -20.09
C ALA A 18 15.83 -18.35 -21.53
N GLU A 19 14.62 -17.83 -21.70
CA GLU A 19 14.06 -17.48 -23.03
C GLU A 19 14.42 -16.05 -23.46
N LEU A 20 14.91 -15.22 -22.52
CA LEU A 20 15.23 -13.83 -22.76
C LEU A 20 16.69 -13.63 -23.18
N ASN A 21 16.89 -12.79 -24.19
CA ASN A 21 18.20 -12.40 -24.66
C ASN A 21 18.60 -11.01 -24.18
N VAL A 22 19.92 -10.77 -24.17
CA VAL A 22 20.45 -9.45 -23.81
C VAL A 22 20.03 -8.42 -24.87
N GLY A 23 19.28 -7.41 -24.44
CA GLY A 23 18.75 -6.35 -25.29
C GLY A 23 17.24 -6.45 -25.55
N ASP A 24 16.61 -7.53 -25.13
CA ASP A 24 15.16 -7.68 -25.26
C ASP A 24 14.41 -6.62 -24.46
N ILE A 25 13.29 -6.15 -25.00
CA ILE A 25 12.44 -5.12 -24.38
C ILE A 25 11.15 -5.76 -23.91
N ILE A 26 10.98 -5.79 -22.59
CA ILE A 26 9.73 -6.22 -21.95
C ILE A 26 8.81 -5.01 -21.85
N LYS A 27 7.61 -5.10 -22.43
CA LYS A 27 6.60 -4.03 -22.48
C LYS A 27 5.47 -4.32 -21.50
N ALA A 28 4.50 -3.39 -21.46
CA ALA A 28 3.32 -3.48 -20.61
C ALA A 28 2.42 -4.71 -20.90
N ASP A 29 2.50 -5.28 -22.09
CA ASP A 29 1.75 -6.46 -22.55
C ASP A 29 2.03 -7.75 -21.77
N THR A 30 3.07 -7.76 -20.94
CA THR A 30 3.36 -8.85 -19.99
C THR A 30 2.21 -9.07 -18.99
N PHE A 31 1.44 -8.03 -18.69
CA PHE A 31 0.29 -8.07 -17.79
C PHE A 31 -1.02 -7.97 -18.58
N LYS A 32 -2.07 -8.60 -18.04
CA LYS A 32 -3.41 -8.59 -18.64
C LYS A 32 -4.39 -7.81 -17.77
N GLU A 33 -5.46 -7.33 -18.37
CA GLU A 33 -6.57 -6.73 -17.65
C GLU A 33 -7.23 -7.75 -16.72
N GLY A 34 -7.46 -7.34 -15.48
CA GLY A 34 -8.00 -8.21 -14.43
C GLY A 34 -6.96 -8.98 -13.64
N ASP A 35 -5.67 -8.90 -14.00
CA ASP A 35 -4.59 -9.49 -13.21
C ASP A 35 -4.45 -8.77 -11.87
N PHE A 36 -4.05 -9.54 -10.87
CA PHE A 36 -3.74 -8.99 -9.54
C PHE A 36 -2.24 -8.89 -9.34
N VAL A 37 -1.80 -7.74 -8.86
CA VAL A 37 -0.39 -7.40 -8.74
C VAL A 37 -0.03 -6.85 -7.36
N ASP A 38 1.21 -7.05 -7.00
CA ASP A 38 1.86 -6.44 -5.85
C ASP A 38 2.76 -5.30 -6.35
N VAL A 39 2.51 -4.09 -5.83
CA VAL A 39 3.16 -2.87 -6.27
C VAL A 39 4.10 -2.37 -5.19
N THR A 40 5.40 -2.33 -5.48
CA THR A 40 6.44 -1.89 -4.55
C THR A 40 7.03 -0.57 -5.02
N GLY A 41 7.11 0.39 -4.14
CA GLY A 41 7.74 1.68 -4.41
C GLY A 41 8.29 2.33 -3.16
N THR A 42 9.00 3.43 -3.33
CA THR A 42 9.50 4.23 -2.22
C THR A 42 8.47 5.27 -1.83
N SER A 43 8.03 5.25 -0.57
CA SER A 43 7.01 6.16 -0.06
C SER A 43 7.47 7.63 -0.11
N LYS A 44 6.52 8.57 -0.08
CA LYS A 44 6.83 9.99 -0.01
C LYS A 44 7.56 10.32 1.28
N GLY A 45 8.64 11.09 1.19
CA GLY A 45 9.37 11.57 2.35
C GLY A 45 8.61 12.68 3.09
N HIS A 46 8.67 12.65 4.41
CA HIS A 46 8.09 13.67 5.30
C HIS A 46 9.14 14.32 6.20
N GLY A 47 10.41 13.91 6.07
CA GLY A 47 11.49 14.39 6.92
C GLY A 47 11.38 13.90 8.37
N TYR A 48 12.03 14.59 9.30
CA TYR A 48 11.99 14.27 10.72
C TYR A 48 10.63 14.65 11.32
N GLN A 49 9.93 13.68 11.88
CA GLN A 49 8.60 13.87 12.45
C GLN A 49 8.55 13.42 13.92
N GLY A 50 7.73 14.11 14.70
CA GLY A 50 7.43 13.74 16.08
C GLY A 50 6.56 12.48 16.17
N VAL A 51 6.49 11.89 17.35
CA VAL A 51 5.80 10.63 17.63
C VAL A 51 4.32 10.63 17.23
N ILE A 52 3.65 11.76 17.37
CA ILE A 52 2.22 11.88 17.06
C ILE A 52 1.98 11.70 15.57
N LYS A 53 2.73 12.39 14.71
CA LYS A 53 2.57 12.26 13.25
C LYS A 53 3.13 10.95 12.73
N ARG A 54 4.30 10.53 13.25
CA ARG A 54 5.00 9.34 12.76
C ARG A 54 4.29 8.04 13.12
N TRP A 55 3.72 7.96 14.33
CA TRP A 55 3.17 6.73 14.89
C TRP A 55 1.70 6.82 15.27
N GLY A 56 1.06 7.97 15.07
CA GLY A 56 -0.33 8.17 15.49
C GLY A 56 -0.51 8.19 17.01
N ALA A 57 0.55 8.49 17.78
CA ALA A 57 0.47 8.53 19.23
C ALA A 57 -0.51 9.61 19.72
N GLN A 58 -1.20 9.33 20.80
CA GLN A 58 -2.15 10.27 21.38
C GLN A 58 -1.39 11.48 21.97
N ARG A 59 -1.90 12.67 21.71
CA ARG A 59 -1.41 13.88 22.35
C ARG A 59 -2.03 14.07 23.73
N THR A 60 -1.32 14.73 24.62
CA THR A 60 -1.85 15.15 25.91
C THR A 60 -2.96 16.22 25.75
N PRO A 61 -3.97 16.22 26.63
CA PRO A 61 -5.01 17.28 26.65
C PRO A 61 -4.41 18.68 26.81
N THR A 62 -5.05 19.66 26.21
CA THR A 62 -4.61 21.06 26.27
C THR A 62 -5.01 21.77 27.59
N SER A 63 -5.96 21.19 28.31
CA SER A 63 -6.52 21.67 29.57
C SER A 63 -6.58 20.56 30.62
N HIS A 64 -7.30 20.76 31.71
CA HIS A 64 -7.45 19.80 32.83
C HIS A 64 -6.12 19.51 33.57
N GLY A 65 -5.33 20.55 33.82
CA GLY A 65 -4.09 20.43 34.57
C GLY A 65 -2.89 19.86 33.80
N GLY A 66 -3.01 19.67 32.47
CA GLY A 66 -1.96 19.07 31.64
C GLY A 66 -0.68 19.92 31.47
N GLY A 67 -0.74 21.21 31.76
CA GLY A 67 0.39 22.12 31.58
C GLY A 67 0.82 22.31 30.12
N PRO A 68 1.99 22.88 29.83
CA PRO A 68 2.47 23.19 28.46
C PRO A 68 3.05 21.99 27.70
N VAL A 69 2.63 20.77 28.04
CA VAL A 69 3.14 19.52 27.44
C VAL A 69 2.10 18.93 26.48
N HIS A 70 2.15 19.27 25.19
CA HIS A 70 1.10 18.90 24.26
C HIS A 70 1.48 17.80 23.27
N ARG A 71 2.69 17.84 22.73
CA ARG A 71 3.15 16.95 21.63
C ARG A 71 4.43 16.20 21.96
N HIS A 72 4.66 15.92 23.23
CA HIS A 72 5.88 15.26 23.71
C HIS A 72 5.76 13.73 23.60
N ALA A 73 6.92 13.08 23.63
CA ALA A 73 7.02 11.62 23.54
C ALA A 73 6.52 10.88 24.80
N GLY A 74 6.34 11.59 25.92
CA GLY A 74 5.99 11.01 27.21
C GLY A 74 7.16 10.32 27.90
N SER A 75 6.85 9.43 28.84
CA SER A 75 7.87 8.68 29.59
C SER A 75 8.76 7.84 28.69
N MET A 76 10.05 7.84 28.95
CA MET A 76 11.03 7.00 28.25
C MET A 76 11.28 5.65 28.92
N GLY A 77 10.71 5.41 30.10
CA GLY A 77 10.84 4.18 30.86
C GLY A 77 11.16 4.41 32.33
N SER A 78 11.51 3.35 33.05
CA SER A 78 11.97 3.41 34.43
C SER A 78 13.42 3.85 34.54
N THR A 79 13.81 4.38 35.72
CA THR A 79 15.15 4.92 35.97
C THR A 79 16.20 3.84 36.20
N THR A 80 16.16 3.20 37.38
CA THR A 80 17.26 2.37 37.88
C THR A 80 17.27 0.97 37.31
N ASP A 81 16.12 0.39 37.09
CA ASP A 81 15.95 -0.93 36.47
C ASP A 81 14.94 -0.82 35.32
N PRO A 82 15.37 -0.96 34.08
CA PRO A 82 16.61 -1.53 33.53
C PRO A 82 17.75 -0.52 33.25
N SER A 83 17.72 0.72 33.74
CA SER A 83 18.71 1.78 33.48
C SER A 83 18.97 2.08 32.00
N ARG A 84 18.03 1.76 31.13
CA ARG A 84 18.13 1.97 29.67
C ARG A 84 16.75 2.16 29.07
N ILE A 85 16.72 2.73 27.89
CA ILE A 85 15.53 2.74 27.04
C ILE A 85 15.50 1.43 26.25
N PHE A 86 14.36 0.74 26.26
CA PHE A 86 14.19 -0.51 25.52
C PHE A 86 14.32 -0.28 24.01
N LYS A 87 14.87 -1.29 23.32
CA LYS A 87 14.86 -1.34 21.86
C LYS A 87 13.42 -1.35 21.34
N GLY A 88 13.19 -0.70 20.21
CA GLY A 88 11.84 -0.60 19.63
C GLY A 88 10.93 0.44 20.28
N LYS A 89 11.43 1.26 21.23
CA LYS A 89 10.66 2.37 21.78
C LYS A 89 10.21 3.33 20.68
N ILE A 90 8.91 3.58 20.65
CA ILE A 90 8.31 4.54 19.72
C ILE A 90 8.85 5.94 19.99
N GLY A 91 9.43 6.57 18.97
CA GLY A 91 10.07 7.87 19.09
C GLY A 91 9.98 8.69 17.80
N ALA A 92 10.41 9.94 17.91
CA ALA A 92 10.59 10.83 16.76
C ALA A 92 11.69 10.29 15.82
N GLY A 93 11.62 10.64 14.54
CA GLY A 93 12.63 10.26 13.55
C GLY A 93 12.16 10.50 12.13
N GLN A 94 12.96 10.03 11.18
CA GLN A 94 12.63 10.09 9.75
C GLN A 94 11.32 9.35 9.49
N MET A 95 10.44 9.99 8.74
CA MET A 95 9.17 9.43 8.27
C MET A 95 9.13 9.43 6.75
N GLY A 96 8.79 8.30 6.18
CA GLY A 96 8.76 8.11 4.73
C GLY A 96 10.15 7.83 4.13
N VAL A 97 10.21 7.77 2.81
CA VAL A 97 11.35 7.26 2.03
C VAL A 97 11.61 5.77 2.33
N ASP A 98 10.58 5.09 2.79
CA ASP A 98 10.61 3.66 3.07
C ASP A 98 10.14 2.89 1.85
N GLN A 99 10.71 1.70 1.62
CA GLN A 99 10.17 0.78 0.64
C GLN A 99 8.87 0.17 1.15
N VAL A 100 7.80 0.39 0.41
CA VAL A 100 6.45 -0.07 0.77
C VAL A 100 5.89 -0.90 -0.37
N THR A 101 5.31 -2.04 -0.03
CA THR A 101 4.61 -2.91 -0.99
C THR A 101 3.12 -2.92 -0.67
N ILE A 102 2.31 -2.51 -1.64
CA ILE A 102 0.86 -2.66 -1.58
C ILE A 102 0.51 -3.91 -2.37
N GLN A 103 -0.09 -4.86 -1.69
CA GLN A 103 -0.43 -6.14 -2.28
C GLN A 103 -1.84 -6.16 -2.82
N ASN A 104 -2.05 -7.01 -3.84
CA ASN A 104 -3.37 -7.38 -4.29
C ASN A 104 -4.15 -6.22 -4.93
N LEU A 105 -3.48 -5.45 -5.76
CA LEU A 105 -4.11 -4.44 -6.60
C LEU A 105 -4.50 -5.08 -7.93
N ASP A 106 -5.64 -4.67 -8.49
CA ASP A 106 -6.10 -5.16 -9.78
C ASP A 106 -5.73 -4.21 -10.92
N ILE A 107 -5.36 -4.78 -12.05
CA ILE A 107 -5.10 -4.07 -13.29
C ILE A 107 -6.43 -3.86 -14.01
N VAL A 108 -6.77 -2.60 -14.25
CA VAL A 108 -8.02 -2.20 -14.90
C VAL A 108 -7.85 -2.12 -16.42
N LYS A 109 -6.70 -1.63 -16.87
CA LYS A 109 -6.42 -1.46 -18.29
C LYS A 109 -4.93 -1.59 -18.57
N VAL A 110 -4.60 -2.25 -19.67
CA VAL A 110 -3.25 -2.30 -20.24
C VAL A 110 -3.31 -1.71 -21.65
N ASP A 111 -2.44 -0.75 -21.92
CA ASP A 111 -2.29 -0.12 -23.23
C ASP A 111 -0.87 -0.38 -23.74
N ALA A 112 -0.75 -1.26 -24.73
CA ALA A 112 0.53 -1.69 -25.28
C ALA A 112 1.18 -0.61 -26.14
N ASP A 113 0.40 0.25 -26.78
CA ASP A 113 0.92 1.31 -27.67
C ASP A 113 1.59 2.42 -26.87
N LEU A 114 0.96 2.78 -25.76
CA LEU A 114 1.48 3.80 -24.83
C LEU A 114 2.39 3.25 -23.75
N ASN A 115 2.56 1.91 -23.67
CA ASN A 115 3.24 1.20 -22.55
C ASN A 115 2.70 1.64 -21.18
N LEU A 116 1.38 1.66 -21.03
CA LEU A 116 0.68 2.15 -19.85
C LEU A 116 -0.10 1.02 -19.18
N ILE A 117 0.04 0.94 -17.86
CA ILE A 117 -0.72 0.01 -17.03
C ILE A 117 -1.53 0.84 -16.02
N ALA A 118 -2.85 0.71 -16.07
CA ALA A 118 -3.74 1.35 -15.11
C ALA A 118 -4.08 0.38 -13.97
N VAL A 119 -3.61 0.70 -12.77
CA VAL A 119 -3.83 -0.10 -11.56
C VAL A 119 -4.84 0.61 -10.65
N ARG A 120 -5.81 -0.14 -10.16
CA ARG A 120 -6.82 0.37 -9.24
C ARG A 120 -6.32 0.27 -7.80
N GLY A 121 -6.09 1.43 -7.17
CA GLY A 121 -5.73 1.53 -5.76
C GLY A 121 -4.58 2.50 -5.50
N ALA A 122 -3.95 2.35 -4.34
CA ALA A 122 -2.88 3.22 -3.90
C ALA A 122 -1.52 2.72 -4.41
N VAL A 123 -0.84 3.53 -5.21
CA VAL A 123 0.54 3.28 -5.65
C VAL A 123 1.49 4.07 -4.75
N PRO A 124 2.50 3.43 -4.14
CA PRO A 124 3.42 4.12 -3.22
C PRO A 124 4.38 5.06 -3.97
N GLY A 125 4.61 6.22 -3.38
CA GLY A 125 5.63 7.17 -3.82
C GLY A 125 5.11 8.44 -4.49
N PRO A 126 6.03 9.32 -4.91
CA PRO A 126 5.73 10.53 -5.67
C PRO A 126 5.50 10.22 -7.16
N LYS A 127 4.90 11.16 -7.87
CA LYS A 127 4.79 11.11 -9.34
C LYS A 127 6.20 11.02 -9.97
N GLY A 128 6.37 10.16 -10.97
CA GLY A 128 7.65 9.94 -11.63
C GLY A 128 8.64 9.06 -10.83
N GLY A 129 8.22 8.49 -9.70
CA GLY A 129 9.00 7.53 -8.94
C GLY A 129 9.09 6.17 -9.62
N LEU A 130 10.15 5.41 -9.32
CA LEU A 130 10.28 4.03 -9.76
C LEU A 130 9.33 3.14 -8.97
N VAL A 131 8.58 2.30 -9.67
CA VAL A 131 7.66 1.32 -9.10
C VAL A 131 7.97 -0.05 -9.68
N LEU A 132 8.00 -1.06 -8.82
CA LEU A 132 8.16 -2.46 -9.20
C LEU A 132 6.80 -3.13 -9.13
N ILE A 133 6.38 -3.75 -10.22
CA ILE A 133 5.13 -4.48 -10.32
C ILE A 133 5.46 -5.96 -10.45
N LYS A 134 4.86 -6.78 -9.60
CA LYS A 134 4.99 -8.25 -9.64
C LYS A 134 3.60 -8.88 -9.55
N SER A 135 3.45 -10.06 -10.08
CA SER A 135 2.25 -10.87 -9.86
C SER A 135 2.03 -11.07 -8.36
N THR A 136 0.79 -11.02 -7.91
CA THR A 136 0.49 -11.14 -6.48
C THR A 136 0.87 -12.51 -5.93
N VAL A 137 1.33 -12.53 -4.70
CA VAL A 137 1.60 -13.76 -3.93
C VAL A 137 0.31 -14.32 -3.31
N LYS A 138 -0.72 -13.47 -3.16
CA LYS A 138 -1.98 -13.89 -2.53
C LYS A 138 -2.86 -14.66 -3.50
N THR A 139 -3.42 -15.75 -3.03
CA THR A 139 -4.43 -16.51 -3.78
C THR A 139 -5.72 -15.71 -3.85
N HIS A 140 -6.23 -15.48 -5.06
CA HIS A 140 -7.52 -14.86 -5.28
C HIS A 140 -8.61 -15.91 -5.28
N ARG A 141 -9.63 -15.71 -4.46
CA ARG A 141 -10.92 -16.33 -4.70
C ARG A 141 -11.54 -15.60 -5.89
N VAL A 142 -11.70 -16.28 -6.99
CA VAL A 142 -12.55 -15.79 -8.08
C VAL A 142 -13.88 -15.45 -7.42
N LYS A 143 -14.26 -14.17 -7.44
CA LYS A 143 -15.63 -13.79 -7.08
C LYS A 143 -16.49 -14.46 -8.14
N HIS A 144 -17.13 -15.57 -7.79
CA HIS A 144 -18.22 -16.08 -8.60
C HIS A 144 -19.14 -14.89 -8.85
N ALA A 145 -19.46 -14.67 -10.14
CA ALA A 145 -20.40 -13.64 -10.55
C ALA A 145 -21.57 -13.69 -9.58
N ASP A 146 -21.83 -12.57 -8.96
CA ASP A 146 -22.75 -12.46 -7.83
C ASP A 146 -24.07 -13.09 -8.24
N SER A 147 -24.39 -14.28 -7.76
CA SER A 147 -25.63 -14.99 -8.06
C SER A 147 -26.86 -14.26 -7.48
N GLY A 148 -26.65 -13.03 -7.05
CA GLY A 148 -27.69 -12.16 -6.48
C GLY A 148 -28.30 -12.64 -5.17
N ILE A 149 -27.92 -13.86 -4.73
CA ILE A 149 -28.44 -14.48 -3.51
C ILE A 149 -27.32 -14.47 -2.47
N SER A 150 -27.48 -13.64 -1.47
CA SER A 150 -26.58 -13.62 -0.32
C SER A 150 -26.78 -14.87 0.53
N ASN A 151 -25.69 -15.63 0.77
CA ASN A 151 -25.71 -16.76 1.70
C ASN A 151 -25.87 -16.33 3.18
N ASN A 152 -25.93 -15.03 3.46
CA ASN A 152 -26.23 -14.52 4.78
C ASN A 152 -27.75 -14.42 4.96
N PRO A 153 -28.38 -15.20 5.87
CA PRO A 153 -29.83 -15.19 6.08
C PRO A 153 -30.39 -13.79 6.39
N GLN A 154 -29.63 -12.95 7.11
CA GLN A 154 -30.03 -11.59 7.43
C GLN A 154 -29.98 -10.65 6.21
N LYS A 155 -29.11 -10.91 5.23
CA LYS A 155 -29.10 -10.15 3.96
C LYS A 155 -30.06 -10.73 2.93
N ALA A 156 -30.31 -12.02 2.95
CA ALA A 156 -31.28 -12.68 2.07
C ALA A 156 -32.72 -12.29 2.40
N SER A 157 -33.06 -12.16 3.70
CA SER A 157 -34.36 -11.71 4.17
C SER A 157 -34.55 -10.18 4.18
N GLY A 158 -33.50 -9.43 3.93
CA GLY A 158 -33.41 -8.01 4.25
C GLY A 158 -33.63 -7.04 3.12
N ARG A 159 -34.61 -7.20 2.27
CA ARG A 159 -35.29 -6.02 1.70
C ARG A 159 -36.28 -5.53 2.75
N ASN A 160 -35.81 -4.60 3.62
CA ASN A 160 -36.69 -3.91 4.52
C ASN A 160 -37.85 -3.29 3.71
N PRO A 161 -39.12 -3.74 3.88
CA PRO A 161 -40.24 -3.27 3.07
C PRO A 161 -40.44 -1.77 3.13
N GLN A 162 -40.03 -1.12 4.21
CA GLN A 162 -40.11 0.33 4.41
C GLN A 162 -39.12 1.11 3.50
N LYS A 163 -38.00 0.52 3.09
CA LYS A 163 -37.08 1.17 2.13
C LYS A 163 -37.50 0.97 0.67
N ALA A 164 -38.27 -0.05 0.37
CA ALA A 164 -38.80 -0.29 -0.97
C ALA A 164 -39.90 0.69 -1.35
N SER A 165 -40.74 1.08 -0.40
CA SER A 165 -41.84 2.06 -0.64
C SER A 165 -41.37 3.51 -0.77
N ALA A 166 -40.19 3.85 -0.21
CA ALA A 166 -39.62 5.20 -0.33
C ALA A 166 -38.93 5.47 -1.68
N ARG A 167 -38.70 4.41 -2.50
CA ARG A 167 -38.00 4.52 -3.79
C ARG A 167 -38.95 4.65 -4.99
N ASN A 168 -40.26 4.53 -4.77
CA ASN A 168 -41.29 4.61 -5.79
C ASN A 168 -42.21 5.84 -5.58
N LYS A 169 -41.68 6.93 -5.01
CA LYS A 169 -42.34 8.25 -5.02
C LYS A 169 -41.51 9.27 -5.77
#